data_039326c832fbea6859b9eaf78cc80b00
#
_entry.id   039326c832fbea6859b9eaf78cc80b00
#
_cell.length_a   1.000
_cell.length_b   1.000
_cell.length_c   1.000
_cell.angle_alpha   90.00
_cell.angle_beta   90.00
_cell.angle_gamma   90.00
#
_symmetry.space_group_name_H-M   'P 1'
#
loop_
_entity.id
_entity.type
_entity.pdbx_description
1 polymer ?
#
loop_
_entity_poly.entity_id
_entity_poly.type
_entity_poly.pdbx_seq_one_letter_code
_entity_poly.pdbx_strand_id
1 'polypeptide(L)'
;MTLLLVSDGGLERSACGLMAEALDQQGQRCITAGPALQGHQPLATPAAQLEITLQQLAAHPLLDQVSAIGLFLQEPKQVQLFVQTYQNLCSARERKAATLFSGPLVPLVGDALIRDLSLRMGCDLLLVSGDHQRRQLQSLSFNWPASLPVPPVISTGFWFARTAPSAPADKPLLLALIQEQIPTHLGARDQLLRQLNTWARQRPNWTVMLQRDHSWSGTTPLLPTDAPLADNLVEATPEQLLPLLGSCSACLTVSSPWSLAAMAWGRIPIIVGDYGIHDEQNTTGFFGCGAMHRLRSIPHLDAVSELPMANQAWLDGMGAAIADGPDRLLSALNAIPRREKP
;
A
#
# COMPACT_ATOMS: atom_id res chain seq x y z
N MET A 1 16.31 16.77 -12.48
CA MET A 1 16.70 15.41 -11.98
C MET A 1 15.84 14.37 -12.68
N THR A 2 16.39 13.22 -13.08
CA THR A 2 15.59 12.10 -13.62
C THR A 2 15.50 11.02 -12.56
N LEU A 3 14.28 10.63 -12.22
CA LEU A 3 14.02 9.57 -11.24
C LEU A 3 13.57 8.28 -11.94
N LEU A 4 13.90 7.15 -11.35
CA LEU A 4 13.39 5.84 -11.74
C LEU A 4 12.65 5.23 -10.54
N LEU A 5 11.38 4.87 -10.69
CA LEU A 5 10.60 4.15 -9.68
C LEU A 5 10.42 2.70 -10.15
N VAL A 6 10.91 1.77 -9.36
CA VAL A 6 10.90 0.33 -9.65
C VAL A 6 9.90 -0.35 -8.74
N SER A 7 8.99 -1.15 -9.33
CA SER A 7 7.93 -1.85 -8.60
C SER A 7 7.62 -3.20 -9.23
N ASP A 8 7.29 -4.20 -8.42
CA ASP A 8 6.98 -5.57 -8.84
C ASP A 8 5.58 -6.07 -8.43
N GLY A 9 4.85 -5.30 -7.64
CA GLY A 9 3.48 -5.60 -7.20
C GLY A 9 2.44 -4.63 -7.76
N GLY A 10 1.18 -5.02 -7.72
CA GLY A 10 0.07 -4.20 -8.24
C GLY A 10 -0.15 -2.90 -7.45
N LEU A 11 -0.11 -2.98 -6.11
CA LEU A 11 -0.23 -1.80 -5.23
C LEU A 11 0.98 -0.88 -5.41
N GLU A 12 2.20 -1.44 -5.39
CA GLU A 12 3.44 -0.71 -5.56
C GLU A 12 3.50 -0.01 -6.92
N ARG A 13 3.06 -0.70 -7.99
CA ARG A 13 3.00 -0.15 -9.34
C ARG A 13 2.04 1.04 -9.43
N SER A 14 0.86 0.89 -8.86
CA SER A 14 -0.15 1.96 -8.85
C SER A 14 0.33 3.17 -8.05
N ALA A 15 0.88 2.94 -6.86
CA ALA A 15 1.42 4.01 -6.03
C ALA A 15 2.61 4.72 -6.71
N CYS A 16 3.51 3.97 -7.34
CA CYS A 16 4.61 4.54 -8.13
C CYS A 16 4.11 5.35 -9.33
N GLY A 17 3.06 4.89 -10.01
CA GLY A 17 2.42 5.63 -11.11
C GLY A 17 1.88 6.97 -10.65
N LEU A 18 1.07 7.00 -9.59
CA LEU A 18 0.52 8.23 -9.01
C LEU A 18 1.62 9.20 -8.52
N MET A 19 2.69 8.65 -7.94
CA MET A 19 3.83 9.49 -7.55
C MET A 19 4.58 10.03 -8.77
N ALA A 20 4.78 9.23 -9.81
CA ALA A 20 5.41 9.66 -11.05
C ALA A 20 4.63 10.81 -11.71
N GLU A 21 3.30 10.68 -11.81
CA GLU A 21 2.43 11.75 -12.32
C GLU A 21 2.57 13.04 -11.50
N ALA A 22 2.58 12.93 -10.16
CA ALA A 22 2.73 14.08 -9.28
C ALA A 22 4.11 14.77 -9.44
N LEU A 23 5.16 13.99 -9.65
CA LEU A 23 6.52 14.49 -9.89
C LEU A 23 6.64 15.14 -11.28
N ASP A 24 6.04 14.55 -12.32
CA ASP A 24 6.02 15.10 -13.67
C ASP A 24 5.27 16.45 -13.71
N GLN A 25 4.17 16.59 -12.95
CA GLN A 25 3.45 17.88 -12.79
C GLN A 25 4.34 18.98 -12.17
N GLN A 26 5.35 18.58 -11.39
CA GLN A 26 6.37 19.50 -10.82
C GLN A 26 7.58 19.71 -11.75
N GLY A 27 7.52 19.20 -12.97
CA GLY A 27 8.62 19.31 -13.94
C GLY A 27 9.79 18.34 -13.68
N GLN A 28 9.60 17.31 -12.84
CA GLN A 28 10.60 16.30 -12.59
C GLN A 28 10.33 15.06 -13.45
N ARG A 29 11.24 14.76 -14.38
CA ARG A 29 11.10 13.57 -15.21
C ARG A 29 11.16 12.31 -14.34
N CYS A 30 10.10 11.51 -14.38
CA CYS A 30 10.00 10.26 -13.65
C CYS A 30 9.70 9.10 -14.61
N ILE A 31 10.43 8.00 -14.47
CA ILE A 31 10.27 6.78 -15.28
C ILE A 31 9.85 5.67 -14.33
N THR A 32 8.85 4.88 -14.72
CA THR A 32 8.44 3.69 -13.98
C THR A 32 9.00 2.43 -14.66
N ALA A 33 9.53 1.49 -13.86
CA ALA A 33 10.07 0.23 -14.36
C ALA A 33 9.67 -0.96 -13.46
N GLY A 34 9.75 -2.15 -14.02
CA GLY A 34 9.55 -3.40 -13.29
C GLY A 34 9.11 -4.55 -14.19
N PRO A 35 9.01 -5.77 -13.66
CA PRO A 35 8.57 -6.92 -14.44
C PRO A 35 7.12 -6.77 -14.89
N ALA A 36 6.74 -7.46 -15.98
CA ALA A 36 5.34 -7.61 -16.35
C ALA A 36 4.57 -8.23 -15.18
N LEU A 37 3.47 -7.58 -14.79
CA LEU A 37 2.64 -8.09 -13.71
C LEU A 37 1.82 -9.29 -14.23
N GLN A 38 1.90 -10.41 -13.50
CA GLN A 38 1.15 -11.63 -13.81
C GLN A 38 -0.08 -11.72 -12.90
N GLY A 39 -1.16 -12.32 -13.41
CA GLY A 39 -2.37 -12.58 -12.66
C GLY A 39 -3.40 -11.44 -12.68
N HIS A 40 -4.42 -11.58 -11.85
CA HIS A 40 -5.48 -10.59 -11.69
C HIS A 40 -4.90 -9.33 -11.04
N GLN A 41 -4.82 -8.26 -11.81
CA GLN A 41 -4.42 -6.97 -11.27
C GLN A 41 -5.67 -6.25 -10.76
N PRO A 42 -5.75 -5.90 -9.46
CA PRO A 42 -6.94 -5.26 -8.89
C PRO A 42 -7.11 -3.79 -9.31
N LEU A 43 -6.30 -3.33 -10.24
CA LEU A 43 -6.32 -1.97 -10.76
C LEU A 43 -6.10 -2.00 -12.27
N ALA A 44 -6.65 -1.00 -12.97
CA ALA A 44 -6.05 -0.52 -14.20
C ALA A 44 -4.64 0.00 -13.84
N THR A 45 -3.77 -0.93 -13.49
CA THR A 45 -2.40 -0.61 -13.08
C THR A 45 -1.69 -0.17 -14.35
N PRO A 46 -1.21 1.08 -14.42
CA PRO A 46 -0.51 1.53 -15.62
C PRO A 46 0.65 0.56 -15.87
N ALA A 47 0.81 0.13 -17.11
CA ALA A 47 1.99 -0.64 -17.48
C ALA A 47 3.24 0.18 -17.10
N ALA A 48 4.28 -0.49 -16.62
CA ALA A 48 5.56 0.20 -16.43
C ALA A 48 6.01 0.76 -17.79
N GLN A 49 6.54 1.98 -17.80
CA GLN A 49 7.12 2.55 -19.02
C GLN A 49 8.27 1.70 -19.54
N LEU A 50 8.96 0.98 -18.65
CA LEU A 50 9.97 -0.01 -18.96
C LEU A 50 9.63 -1.35 -18.30
N GLU A 51 9.14 -2.31 -19.09
CA GLU A 51 8.94 -3.68 -18.62
C GLU A 51 10.25 -4.46 -18.71
N ILE A 52 10.81 -4.79 -17.55
CA ILE A 52 12.12 -5.42 -17.41
C ILE A 52 12.24 -6.17 -16.09
N THR A 53 12.95 -7.28 -16.07
CA THR A 53 13.24 -7.98 -14.82
C THR A 53 14.25 -7.20 -13.96
N LEU A 54 14.19 -7.38 -12.64
CA LEU A 54 15.12 -6.68 -11.71
C LEU A 54 16.59 -6.99 -12.01
N GLN A 55 16.89 -8.23 -12.42
CA GLN A 55 18.24 -8.64 -12.77
C GLN A 55 18.76 -7.93 -14.02
N GLN A 56 17.93 -7.83 -15.07
CA GLN A 56 18.27 -7.11 -16.30
C GLN A 56 18.38 -5.61 -16.02
N LEU A 57 17.49 -5.06 -15.17
CA LEU A 57 17.50 -3.64 -14.84
C LEU A 57 18.79 -3.23 -14.15
N ALA A 58 19.32 -4.01 -13.20
CA ALA A 58 20.56 -3.68 -12.49
C ALA A 58 21.77 -3.39 -13.40
N ALA A 59 21.78 -4.00 -14.61
CA ALA A 59 22.82 -3.82 -15.61
C ALA A 59 22.42 -2.88 -16.76
N HIS A 60 21.19 -2.34 -16.75
CA HIS A 60 20.63 -1.61 -17.90
C HIS A 60 21.26 -0.22 -18.07
N PRO A 61 21.57 0.22 -19.31
CA PRO A 61 22.22 1.51 -19.59
C PRO A 61 21.39 2.73 -19.11
N LEU A 62 20.06 2.60 -18.98
CA LEU A 62 19.20 3.65 -18.43
C LEU A 62 19.70 4.13 -17.07
N LEU A 63 20.25 3.24 -16.25
CA LEU A 63 20.73 3.60 -14.90
C LEU A 63 21.88 4.60 -14.90
N ASP A 64 22.57 4.79 -16.04
CA ASP A 64 23.61 5.84 -16.18
C ASP A 64 22.99 7.23 -16.39
N GLN A 65 21.71 7.30 -16.75
CA GLN A 65 21.00 8.54 -17.08
C GLN A 65 20.09 9.03 -15.94
N VAL A 66 19.87 8.21 -14.91
CA VAL A 66 19.02 8.55 -13.77
C VAL A 66 19.84 9.08 -12.60
N SER A 67 19.28 10.03 -11.89
CA SER A 67 19.92 10.63 -10.71
C SER A 67 19.58 9.91 -9.42
N ALA A 68 18.39 9.32 -9.35
CA ALA A 68 17.92 8.56 -8.19
C ALA A 68 17.03 7.38 -8.62
N ILE A 69 17.08 6.29 -7.85
CA ILE A 69 16.33 5.05 -8.08
C ILE A 69 15.56 4.73 -6.82
N GLY A 70 14.22 4.71 -6.93
CA GLY A 70 13.32 4.25 -5.88
C GLY A 70 12.97 2.78 -6.07
N LEU A 71 13.14 1.97 -5.04
CA LEU A 71 12.91 0.52 -5.07
C LEU A 71 11.71 0.17 -4.19
N PHE A 72 10.57 -0.11 -4.80
CA PHE A 72 9.31 -0.46 -4.12
C PHE A 72 8.89 -1.87 -4.51
N LEU A 73 9.55 -2.84 -3.88
CA LEU A 73 9.38 -4.27 -4.14
C LEU A 73 8.62 -4.90 -2.97
N GLN A 74 7.71 -5.84 -3.28
CA GLN A 74 6.92 -6.57 -2.30
C GLN A 74 7.79 -7.33 -1.29
N GLU A 75 8.86 -7.93 -1.80
CA GLU A 75 9.83 -8.65 -0.98
C GLU A 75 11.03 -7.74 -0.64
N PRO A 76 11.19 -7.26 0.62
CA PRO A 76 12.29 -6.38 1.00
C PRO A 76 13.68 -6.99 0.78
N LYS A 77 13.80 -8.33 0.81
CA LYS A 77 15.05 -9.04 0.47
C LYS A 77 15.49 -8.80 -0.97
N GLN A 78 14.55 -8.60 -1.90
CA GLN A 78 14.88 -8.28 -3.28
C GLN A 78 15.45 -6.87 -3.42
N VAL A 79 15.01 -5.93 -2.57
CA VAL A 79 15.62 -4.60 -2.49
C VAL A 79 17.09 -4.73 -2.09
N GLN A 80 17.38 -5.49 -1.02
CA GLN A 80 18.73 -5.73 -0.56
C GLN A 80 19.61 -6.33 -1.66
N LEU A 81 19.10 -7.35 -2.35
CA LEU A 81 19.82 -8.02 -3.44
C LEU A 81 20.10 -7.06 -4.62
N PHE A 82 19.09 -6.29 -5.03
CA PHE A 82 19.25 -5.29 -6.09
C PHE A 82 20.31 -4.25 -5.73
N VAL A 83 20.25 -3.70 -4.51
CA VAL A 83 21.20 -2.70 -4.01
C VAL A 83 22.63 -3.25 -4.09
N GLN A 84 22.88 -4.45 -3.57
CA GLN A 84 24.19 -5.11 -3.60
C GLN A 84 24.69 -5.32 -5.04
N THR A 85 23.82 -5.86 -5.90
CA THR A 85 24.17 -6.11 -7.31
C THR A 85 24.51 -4.81 -8.04
N TYR A 86 23.69 -3.78 -7.88
CA TYR A 86 23.87 -2.48 -8.50
C TYR A 86 25.14 -1.79 -8.04
N GLN A 87 25.44 -1.77 -6.73
CA GLN A 87 26.65 -1.19 -6.17
C GLN A 87 27.91 -1.89 -6.67
N ASN A 88 27.90 -3.23 -6.73
CA ASN A 88 29.02 -4.02 -7.28
C ASN A 88 29.26 -3.70 -8.76
N LEU A 89 28.19 -3.57 -9.56
CA LEU A 89 28.30 -3.21 -10.98
C LEU A 89 28.81 -1.78 -11.17
N CYS A 90 28.39 -0.83 -10.32
CA CYS A 90 28.92 0.53 -10.37
C CYS A 90 30.40 0.56 -10.05
N SER A 91 30.84 -0.14 -9.00
CA SER A 91 32.25 -0.25 -8.62
C SER A 91 33.09 -0.91 -9.72
N ALA A 92 32.63 -2.03 -10.27
CA ALA A 92 33.35 -2.75 -11.33
C ALA A 92 33.51 -1.96 -12.65
N ARG A 93 32.56 -1.03 -12.90
CA ARG A 93 32.57 -0.17 -14.11
C ARG A 93 33.08 1.24 -13.85
N GLU A 94 33.55 1.53 -12.66
CA GLU A 94 33.99 2.87 -12.22
C GLU A 94 33.00 3.99 -12.53
N ARG A 95 31.70 3.65 -12.45
CA ARG A 95 30.61 4.58 -12.74
C ARG A 95 30.03 5.17 -11.46
N LYS A 96 29.53 6.40 -11.60
CA LYS A 96 28.82 7.07 -10.52
C LYS A 96 27.49 6.37 -10.25
N ALA A 97 27.25 5.97 -8.99
CA ALA A 97 25.99 5.40 -8.59
C ALA A 97 24.91 6.48 -8.44
N ALA A 98 23.67 6.15 -8.85
CA ALA A 98 22.51 6.96 -8.53
C ALA A 98 22.17 6.86 -7.04
N THR A 99 21.50 7.86 -6.50
CA THR A 99 20.99 7.84 -5.12
C THR A 99 19.88 6.78 -5.02
N LEU A 100 20.02 5.84 -4.10
CA LEU A 100 19.06 4.78 -3.88
C LEU A 100 18.11 5.14 -2.74
N PHE A 101 16.81 4.98 -2.95
CA PHE A 101 15.81 5.18 -1.90
C PHE A 101 14.75 4.09 -1.93
N SER A 102 14.17 3.78 -0.77
CA SER A 102 13.18 2.73 -0.64
C SER A 102 12.38 2.88 0.65
N GLY A 103 11.24 2.21 0.73
CA GLY A 103 10.41 2.11 1.91
C GLY A 103 9.15 1.30 1.65
N PRO A 104 8.43 0.88 2.70
CA PRO A 104 7.11 0.29 2.55
C PRO A 104 6.12 1.37 2.11
N LEU A 105 5.34 1.08 1.07
CA LEU A 105 4.26 1.97 0.61
C LEU A 105 3.01 1.87 1.48
N VAL A 106 2.88 0.75 2.21
CA VAL A 106 1.84 0.54 3.22
C VAL A 106 2.40 0.89 4.59
N PRO A 107 1.66 1.60 5.45
CA PRO A 107 2.11 1.87 6.80
C PRO A 107 2.31 0.58 7.59
N LEU A 108 3.55 0.25 7.87
CA LEU A 108 3.93 -0.82 8.77
C LEU A 108 4.20 -0.26 10.16
N VAL A 109 3.98 -1.05 11.21
CA VAL A 109 4.26 -0.68 12.60
C VAL A 109 4.95 -1.83 13.34
N GLY A 110 5.56 -1.53 14.49
CA GLY A 110 6.19 -2.55 15.35
C GLY A 110 7.32 -3.30 14.63
N ASP A 111 7.39 -4.58 14.91
CA ASP A 111 8.45 -5.46 14.38
C ASP A 111 8.39 -5.61 12.85
N ALA A 112 7.19 -5.50 12.25
CA ALA A 112 7.04 -5.56 10.81
C ALA A 112 7.77 -4.40 10.13
N LEU A 113 7.64 -3.17 10.66
CA LEU A 113 8.36 -1.99 10.17
C LEU A 113 9.88 -2.16 10.30
N ILE A 114 10.34 -2.66 11.45
CA ILE A 114 11.77 -2.86 11.71
C ILE A 114 12.36 -3.88 10.75
N ARG A 115 11.70 -5.03 10.60
CA ARG A 115 12.14 -6.10 9.69
C ARG A 115 12.20 -5.63 8.25
N ASP A 116 11.18 -4.90 7.78
CA ASP A 116 11.16 -4.36 6.42
C ASP A 116 12.30 -3.39 6.18
N LEU A 117 12.43 -2.37 7.03
CA LEU A 117 13.45 -1.33 6.85
C LEU A 117 14.87 -1.83 7.06
N SER A 118 15.11 -2.82 7.93
CA SER A 118 16.44 -3.41 8.10
C SER A 118 16.99 -4.01 6.81
N LEU A 119 16.13 -4.56 5.96
CA LEU A 119 16.51 -5.10 4.65
C LEU A 119 16.70 -4.01 3.58
N ARG A 120 16.29 -2.77 3.86
CA ARG A 120 16.44 -1.61 2.98
C ARG A 120 17.60 -0.67 3.40
N MET A 121 18.32 -1.01 4.47
CA MET A 121 19.40 -0.17 5.02
C MET A 121 20.56 0.13 4.06
N GLY A 122 20.71 -0.63 2.98
CA GLY A 122 21.68 -0.35 1.92
C GLY A 122 21.31 0.83 1.00
N CYS A 123 20.11 1.39 1.12
CA CYS A 123 19.69 2.60 0.42
C CYS A 123 20.27 3.85 1.07
N ASP A 124 20.29 4.96 0.33
CA ASP A 124 20.77 6.27 0.80
C ASP A 124 19.68 7.05 1.54
N LEU A 125 18.40 6.70 1.31
CA LEU A 125 17.24 7.32 1.92
C LEU A 125 16.16 6.28 2.17
N LEU A 126 15.56 6.30 3.35
CA LEU A 126 14.42 5.46 3.69
C LEU A 126 13.13 6.30 3.76
N LEU A 127 12.06 5.73 3.24
CA LEU A 127 10.75 6.34 3.23
C LEU A 127 9.82 5.59 4.17
N VAL A 128 8.96 6.33 4.84
CA VAL A 128 7.80 5.82 5.58
C VAL A 128 6.57 6.65 5.24
N SER A 129 5.38 6.10 5.50
CA SER A 129 4.15 6.83 5.18
C SER A 129 3.93 8.02 6.10
N GLY A 130 4.08 7.85 7.42
CA GLY A 130 3.74 8.91 8.38
C GLY A 130 4.74 9.11 9.50
N ASP A 131 4.48 10.14 10.29
CA ASP A 131 5.35 10.52 11.41
C ASP A 131 5.30 9.52 12.57
N HIS A 132 4.25 8.70 12.64
CA HIS A 132 4.18 7.62 13.64
C HIS A 132 5.33 6.62 13.42
N GLN A 133 5.50 6.13 12.19
CA GLN A 133 6.58 5.21 11.84
C GLN A 133 7.96 5.87 12.00
N ARG A 134 8.10 7.13 11.57
CA ARG A 134 9.36 7.86 11.71
C ARG A 134 9.79 8.00 13.18
N ARG A 135 8.85 8.35 14.09
CA ARG A 135 9.13 8.43 15.53
C ARG A 135 9.47 7.08 16.14
N GLN A 136 8.77 6.03 15.73
CA GLN A 136 9.07 4.65 16.17
C GLN A 136 10.51 4.26 15.81
N LEU A 137 10.95 4.53 14.59
CA LEU A 137 12.33 4.27 14.16
C LEU A 137 13.34 5.11 14.93
N GLN A 138 13.06 6.38 15.17
CA GLN A 138 13.94 7.23 15.96
C GLN A 138 14.12 6.70 17.39
N SER A 139 13.05 6.22 18.04
CA SER A 139 13.16 5.63 19.38
C SER A 139 13.99 4.35 19.41
N LEU A 140 13.98 3.57 18.35
CA LEU A 140 14.74 2.33 18.23
C LEU A 140 16.22 2.58 17.85
N SER A 141 16.49 3.60 17.06
CA SER A 141 17.87 3.94 16.63
C SER A 141 18.78 4.33 17.81
N PHE A 142 18.23 4.73 18.96
CA PHE A 142 19.00 4.94 20.19
C PHE A 142 19.76 3.69 20.66
N ASN A 143 19.27 2.51 20.30
CA ASN A 143 19.86 1.23 20.70
C ASN A 143 20.75 0.61 19.60
N TRP A 144 20.88 1.25 18.47
CA TRP A 144 21.73 0.73 17.40
C TRP A 144 23.19 1.08 17.63
N PRO A 145 24.15 0.20 17.25
CA PRO A 145 25.57 0.51 17.34
C PRO A 145 25.90 1.79 16.56
N ALA A 146 26.62 2.70 17.19
CA ALA A 146 27.04 3.96 16.55
C ALA A 146 27.85 3.76 15.26
N SER A 147 28.39 2.55 15.06
CA SER A 147 29.11 2.14 13.85
C SER A 147 28.20 1.78 12.67
N LEU A 148 26.88 1.65 12.88
CA LEU A 148 25.94 1.35 11.79
C LEU A 148 25.40 2.66 11.21
N PRO A 149 25.78 3.04 9.97
CA PRO A 149 25.22 4.23 9.35
C PRO A 149 23.73 3.98 9.07
N VAL A 150 22.87 4.73 9.74
CA VAL A 150 21.43 4.71 9.50
C VAL A 150 21.11 5.74 8.42
N PRO A 151 20.51 5.34 7.29
CA PRO A 151 20.06 6.30 6.30
C PRO A 151 19.04 7.29 6.89
N PRO A 152 18.96 8.52 6.40
CA PRO A 152 17.90 9.44 6.79
C PRO A 152 16.54 8.84 6.46
N VAL A 153 15.55 9.12 7.32
CA VAL A 153 14.17 8.63 7.17
C VAL A 153 13.23 9.82 7.03
N ILE A 154 12.41 9.81 6.00
CA ILE A 154 11.39 10.85 5.77
C ILE A 154 9.98 10.26 5.65
N SER A 155 8.98 11.06 6.02
CA SER A 155 7.57 10.72 5.84
C SER A 155 7.05 11.34 4.54
N THR A 156 6.43 10.52 3.66
CA THR A 156 5.98 10.96 2.33
C THR A 156 4.48 10.77 2.06
N GLY A 157 3.71 10.40 3.07
CA GLY A 157 2.27 10.20 2.94
C GLY A 157 1.87 8.90 2.24
N PHE A 158 0.59 8.77 1.96
CA PHE A 158 0.03 7.65 1.21
C PHE A 158 0.10 7.92 -0.29
N TRP A 159 0.99 7.26 -1.00
CA TRP A 159 1.12 7.44 -2.44
C TRP A 159 -0.12 6.96 -3.20
N PHE A 160 -0.74 5.88 -2.73
CA PHE A 160 -1.92 5.26 -3.34
C PHE A 160 -3.25 6.01 -3.05
N ALA A 161 -3.27 6.96 -2.11
CA ALA A 161 -4.47 7.71 -1.71
C ALA A 161 -4.46 9.18 -2.13
N ARG A 162 -3.65 9.56 -3.11
CA ARG A 162 -3.48 10.96 -3.54
C ARG A 162 -4.63 11.48 -4.40
N THR A 163 -5.31 10.60 -5.12
CA THR A 163 -6.40 10.99 -6.02
C THR A 163 -7.62 11.42 -5.23
N ALA A 164 -8.21 12.56 -5.58
CA ALA A 164 -9.45 13.02 -4.98
C ALA A 164 -10.57 11.99 -5.21
N PRO A 165 -11.37 11.66 -4.19
CA PRO A 165 -12.43 10.67 -4.32
C PRO A 165 -13.56 11.17 -5.24
N SER A 166 -14.20 10.24 -5.88
CA SER A 166 -15.51 10.48 -6.51
C SER A 166 -16.54 10.85 -5.43
N ALA A 167 -17.60 11.54 -5.80
CA ALA A 167 -18.72 11.79 -4.89
C ALA A 167 -19.31 10.43 -4.39
N PRO A 168 -19.86 10.40 -3.16
CA PRO A 168 -20.58 9.21 -2.69
C PRO A 168 -21.68 8.80 -3.68
N ALA A 169 -21.91 7.50 -3.79
CA ALA A 169 -22.98 6.98 -4.63
C ALA A 169 -24.37 7.39 -4.08
N ASP A 170 -25.34 7.59 -4.96
CA ASP A 170 -26.72 7.91 -4.56
C ASP A 170 -27.37 6.81 -3.71
N LYS A 171 -27.01 5.55 -3.97
CA LYS A 171 -27.43 4.41 -3.15
C LYS A 171 -26.32 4.01 -2.18
N PRO A 172 -26.68 3.62 -0.94
CA PRO A 172 -25.67 3.19 0.02
C PRO A 172 -24.94 1.95 -0.48
N LEU A 173 -23.60 2.02 -0.45
CA LEU A 173 -22.69 1.01 -0.96
C LEU A 173 -21.73 0.57 0.13
N LEU A 174 -21.72 -0.72 0.45
CA LEU A 174 -20.66 -1.37 1.22
C LEU A 174 -19.65 -1.98 0.26
N LEU A 175 -18.41 -1.52 0.31
CA LEU A 175 -17.29 -2.15 -0.37
C LEU A 175 -16.55 -3.07 0.60
N ALA A 176 -16.56 -4.38 0.33
CA ALA A 176 -15.84 -5.37 1.11
C ALA A 176 -14.57 -5.82 0.37
N LEU A 177 -13.40 -5.48 0.93
CA LEU A 177 -12.09 -5.86 0.41
C LEU A 177 -11.70 -7.23 0.98
N ILE A 178 -11.76 -8.26 0.16
CA ILE A 178 -11.53 -9.65 0.56
C ILE A 178 -10.14 -10.08 0.14
N GLN A 179 -9.36 -10.53 1.13
CA GLN A 179 -8.00 -11.00 0.96
C GLN A 179 -7.95 -12.52 0.78
N GLU A 180 -7.03 -13.03 -0.03
CA GLU A 180 -6.92 -14.46 -0.31
C GLU A 180 -6.47 -15.26 0.91
N GLN A 181 -5.49 -14.75 1.64
CA GLN A 181 -4.83 -15.42 2.77
C GLN A 181 -5.37 -14.97 4.14
N ILE A 182 -6.23 -13.95 4.17
CA ILE A 182 -6.74 -13.34 5.40
C ILE A 182 -8.27 -13.29 5.34
N PRO A 183 -8.97 -13.74 6.38
CA PRO A 183 -8.44 -14.39 7.58
C PRO A 183 -7.76 -15.72 7.26
N THR A 184 -6.75 -16.08 8.07
CA THR A 184 -5.86 -17.24 7.81
C THR A 184 -6.57 -18.59 7.80
N HIS A 185 -7.75 -18.69 8.41
CA HIS A 185 -8.57 -19.90 8.40
C HIS A 185 -9.66 -19.79 7.31
N LEU A 186 -9.72 -20.76 6.40
CA LEU A 186 -10.73 -20.82 5.32
C LEU A 186 -12.17 -20.71 5.86
N GLY A 187 -12.49 -21.42 6.94
CA GLY A 187 -13.81 -21.34 7.57
C GLY A 187 -14.19 -19.94 8.08
N ALA A 188 -13.22 -19.15 8.51
CA ALA A 188 -13.45 -17.78 8.94
C ALA A 188 -13.78 -16.85 7.74
N ARG A 189 -13.12 -17.04 6.60
CA ARG A 189 -13.45 -16.33 5.36
C ARG A 189 -14.86 -16.67 4.87
N ASP A 190 -15.21 -17.95 4.87
CA ASP A 190 -16.55 -18.38 4.48
C ASP A 190 -17.62 -17.79 5.41
N GLN A 191 -17.33 -17.73 6.70
CA GLN A 191 -18.23 -17.09 7.67
C GLN A 191 -18.39 -15.59 7.38
N LEU A 192 -17.33 -14.87 7.06
CA LEU A 192 -17.37 -13.47 6.65
C LEU A 192 -18.28 -13.29 5.42
N LEU A 193 -18.08 -14.09 4.38
CA LEU A 193 -18.87 -14.02 3.14
C LEU A 193 -20.35 -14.36 3.39
N ARG A 194 -20.65 -15.35 4.22
CA ARG A 194 -22.03 -15.66 4.63
C ARG A 194 -22.68 -14.52 5.41
N GLN A 195 -21.94 -13.84 6.26
CA GLN A 195 -22.43 -12.66 6.98
C GLN A 195 -22.76 -11.52 6.02
N LEU A 196 -21.88 -11.24 5.04
CA LEU A 196 -22.11 -10.22 4.02
C LEU A 196 -23.34 -10.56 3.16
N ASN A 197 -23.52 -11.83 2.77
CA ASN A 197 -24.71 -12.29 2.06
C ASN A 197 -25.98 -12.13 2.91
N THR A 198 -25.91 -12.41 4.20
CA THR A 198 -27.03 -12.23 5.13
C THR A 198 -27.43 -10.75 5.22
N TRP A 199 -26.46 -9.85 5.38
CA TRP A 199 -26.71 -8.41 5.41
C TRP A 199 -27.29 -7.89 4.10
N ALA A 200 -26.77 -8.35 2.95
CA ALA A 200 -27.29 -7.98 1.64
C ALA A 200 -28.78 -8.36 1.49
N ARG A 201 -29.14 -9.60 1.88
CA ARG A 201 -30.56 -10.05 1.84
C ARG A 201 -31.47 -9.25 2.76
N GLN A 202 -30.98 -8.86 3.94
CA GLN A 202 -31.77 -8.09 4.90
C GLN A 202 -32.00 -6.65 4.47
N ARG A 203 -31.16 -6.14 3.59
CA ARG A 203 -31.16 -4.73 3.16
C ARG A 203 -30.98 -4.58 1.64
N PRO A 204 -32.05 -4.86 0.85
CA PRO A 204 -31.98 -4.82 -0.61
C PRO A 204 -31.78 -3.39 -1.18
N ASN A 205 -31.96 -2.35 -0.37
CA ASN A 205 -31.66 -0.97 -0.72
C ASN A 205 -30.13 -0.66 -0.69
N TRP A 206 -29.32 -1.49 -0.05
CA TRP A 206 -27.88 -1.42 -0.11
C TRP A 206 -27.33 -2.22 -1.29
N THR A 207 -26.19 -1.79 -1.82
CA THR A 207 -25.34 -2.63 -2.69
C THR A 207 -24.14 -3.11 -1.88
N VAL A 208 -23.84 -4.40 -1.94
CA VAL A 208 -22.66 -4.99 -1.33
C VAL A 208 -21.72 -5.43 -2.45
N MET A 209 -20.61 -4.72 -2.60
CA MET A 209 -19.60 -5.03 -3.61
C MET A 209 -18.44 -5.78 -2.95
N LEU A 210 -18.16 -6.98 -3.46
CA LEU A 210 -16.99 -7.77 -3.06
C LEU A 210 -15.85 -7.48 -4.01
N GLN A 211 -14.75 -6.96 -3.49
CA GLN A 211 -13.54 -6.69 -4.25
C GLN A 211 -12.43 -7.62 -3.78
N ARG A 212 -11.81 -8.33 -4.72
CA ARG A 212 -10.56 -9.06 -4.44
C ARG A 212 -9.45 -8.07 -4.13
N ASP A 213 -8.76 -8.29 -3.04
CA ASP A 213 -7.60 -7.48 -2.70
C ASP A 213 -6.42 -7.77 -3.65
N HIS A 214 -5.46 -6.84 -3.70
CA HIS A 214 -4.24 -6.94 -4.52
C HIS A 214 -3.41 -8.22 -4.28
N SER A 215 -3.55 -8.82 -3.11
CA SER A 215 -2.88 -10.08 -2.75
C SER A 215 -3.54 -11.33 -3.37
N TRP A 216 -4.65 -11.19 -4.09
CA TRP A 216 -5.37 -12.32 -4.65
C TRP A 216 -4.69 -12.80 -5.94
N SER A 217 -4.11 -14.00 -5.89
CA SER A 217 -3.43 -14.63 -7.01
C SER A 217 -4.20 -15.83 -7.61
N GLY A 218 -5.17 -16.36 -6.87
CA GLY A 218 -5.88 -17.58 -7.22
C GLY A 218 -7.03 -17.39 -8.20
N THR A 219 -7.42 -18.49 -8.84
CA THR A 219 -8.64 -18.62 -9.65
C THR A 219 -9.85 -19.03 -8.82
N THR A 220 -9.69 -19.17 -7.51
CA THR A 220 -10.75 -19.60 -6.59
C THR A 220 -11.91 -18.60 -6.63
N PRO A 221 -13.17 -19.06 -6.82
CA PRO A 221 -14.32 -18.19 -6.75
C PRO A 221 -14.37 -17.45 -5.41
N LEU A 222 -14.66 -16.15 -5.45
CA LEU A 222 -14.82 -15.37 -4.23
C LEU A 222 -16.14 -15.71 -3.53
N LEU A 223 -17.19 -15.89 -4.33
CA LEU A 223 -18.52 -16.18 -3.83
C LEU A 223 -18.67 -17.67 -3.52
N PRO A 224 -19.29 -18.02 -2.36
CA PRO A 224 -19.60 -19.39 -2.04
C PRO A 224 -20.62 -19.96 -3.05
N THR A 225 -20.37 -21.16 -3.54
CA THR A 225 -21.23 -21.83 -4.53
C THR A 225 -22.35 -22.65 -3.90
N ASP A 226 -22.34 -22.82 -2.58
CA ASP A 226 -23.21 -23.71 -1.81
C ASP A 226 -24.46 -23.04 -1.25
N ALA A 227 -24.61 -21.72 -1.40
CA ALA A 227 -25.77 -20.97 -0.91
C ALA A 227 -26.28 -19.99 -1.98
N PRO A 228 -27.61 -19.80 -2.07
CA PRO A 228 -28.15 -18.78 -2.96
C PRO A 228 -27.64 -17.40 -2.51
N LEU A 229 -27.21 -16.60 -3.46
CA LEU A 229 -26.68 -15.25 -3.22
C LEU A 229 -27.82 -14.23 -3.24
N ALA A 230 -27.64 -13.14 -2.52
CA ALA A 230 -28.51 -11.98 -2.62
C ALA A 230 -28.24 -11.24 -3.95
N ASP A 231 -29.32 -10.74 -4.58
CA ASP A 231 -29.22 -10.04 -5.89
C ASP A 231 -28.38 -8.76 -5.81
N ASN A 232 -28.27 -8.17 -4.63
CA ASN A 232 -27.50 -6.96 -4.36
C ASN A 232 -26.09 -7.25 -3.80
N LEU A 233 -25.64 -8.51 -3.80
CA LEU A 233 -24.26 -8.93 -3.50
C LEU A 233 -23.56 -9.24 -4.80
N VAL A 234 -22.61 -8.40 -5.20
CA VAL A 234 -21.96 -8.44 -6.50
C VAL A 234 -20.45 -8.45 -6.36
N GLU A 235 -19.76 -9.25 -7.17
CA GLU A 235 -18.30 -9.20 -7.27
C GLU A 235 -17.89 -8.06 -8.20
N ALA A 236 -17.02 -7.17 -7.72
CA ALA A 236 -16.46 -6.07 -8.49
C ALA A 236 -15.32 -6.55 -9.40
N THR A 237 -15.14 -5.88 -10.55
CA THR A 237 -13.96 -6.09 -11.38
C THR A 237 -12.74 -5.34 -10.80
N PRO A 238 -11.52 -5.78 -11.13
CA PRO A 238 -10.31 -5.16 -10.61
C PRO A 238 -10.23 -3.64 -10.85
N GLU A 239 -10.69 -3.18 -12.00
CA GLU A 239 -10.62 -1.78 -12.44
C GLU A 239 -11.56 -0.87 -11.63
N GLN A 240 -12.54 -1.46 -10.95
CA GLN A 240 -13.53 -0.71 -10.17
C GLN A 240 -13.04 -0.32 -8.77
N LEU A 241 -11.90 -0.83 -8.31
CA LEU A 241 -11.45 -0.63 -6.93
C LEU A 241 -11.37 0.86 -6.53
N LEU A 242 -10.64 1.69 -7.26
CA LEU A 242 -10.50 3.12 -6.93
C LEU A 242 -11.81 3.90 -7.03
N PRO A 243 -12.59 3.76 -8.12
CA PRO A 243 -13.94 4.35 -8.18
C PRO A 243 -14.84 3.92 -7.01
N LEU A 244 -14.84 2.64 -6.65
CA LEU A 244 -15.66 2.12 -5.55
C LEU A 244 -15.18 2.62 -4.18
N LEU A 245 -13.87 2.65 -3.92
CA LEU A 245 -13.31 3.25 -2.72
C LEU A 245 -13.70 4.72 -2.58
N GLY A 246 -13.70 5.47 -3.70
CA GLY A 246 -14.09 6.86 -3.74
C GLY A 246 -15.59 7.08 -3.53
N SER A 247 -16.45 6.15 -3.96
CA SER A 247 -17.90 6.32 -3.94
C SER A 247 -18.63 5.53 -2.85
N CYS A 248 -17.99 4.55 -2.19
CA CYS A 248 -18.64 3.75 -1.16
C CYS A 248 -19.08 4.57 0.05
N SER A 249 -20.16 4.15 0.70
CA SER A 249 -20.59 4.67 2.00
C SER A 249 -19.71 4.12 3.11
N ALA A 250 -19.33 2.84 3.01
CA ALA A 250 -18.47 2.18 3.95
C ALA A 250 -17.52 1.19 3.26
N CYS A 251 -16.34 1.00 3.84
CA CYS A 251 -15.32 0.06 3.40
C CYS A 251 -15.05 -0.96 4.51
N LEU A 252 -15.27 -2.24 4.22
CA LEU A 252 -15.06 -3.34 5.15
C LEU A 252 -13.84 -4.17 4.71
N THR A 253 -12.99 -4.53 5.66
CA THR A 253 -11.90 -5.49 5.44
C THR A 253 -11.41 -6.09 6.76
N VAL A 254 -10.61 -7.15 6.69
CA VAL A 254 -9.83 -7.59 7.84
C VAL A 254 -8.59 -6.68 7.99
N SER A 255 -7.78 -6.54 6.94
CA SER A 255 -6.56 -5.76 7.03
C SER A 255 -6.02 -5.25 5.67
N SER A 256 -6.88 -5.12 4.66
CA SER A 256 -6.43 -4.56 3.38
C SER A 256 -5.94 -3.12 3.53
N PRO A 257 -4.75 -2.79 3.03
CA PRO A 257 -4.20 -1.44 3.10
C PRO A 257 -5.04 -0.41 2.31
N TRP A 258 -5.83 -0.84 1.34
CA TRP A 258 -6.73 0.04 0.60
C TRP A 258 -7.81 0.69 1.48
N SER A 259 -8.12 0.10 2.64
CA SER A 259 -9.01 0.73 3.61
C SER A 259 -8.46 2.06 4.15
N LEU A 260 -7.13 2.24 4.16
CA LEU A 260 -6.51 3.52 4.54
C LEU A 260 -6.85 4.63 3.54
N ALA A 261 -6.96 4.30 2.24
CA ALA A 261 -7.44 5.25 1.24
C ALA A 261 -8.90 5.64 1.50
N ALA A 262 -9.77 4.66 1.78
CA ALA A 262 -11.15 4.91 2.14
C ALA A 262 -11.25 5.81 3.39
N MET A 263 -10.45 5.54 4.43
CA MET A 263 -10.38 6.36 5.64
C MET A 263 -9.94 7.80 5.32
N ALA A 264 -8.87 7.95 4.52
CA ALA A 264 -8.34 9.27 4.12
C ALA A 264 -9.35 10.07 3.30
N TRP A 265 -10.25 9.39 2.58
CA TRP A 265 -11.32 10.00 1.79
C TRP A 265 -12.64 10.13 2.56
N GLY A 266 -12.64 9.95 3.88
CA GLY A 266 -13.81 10.13 4.72
C GLY A 266 -14.90 9.10 4.52
N ARG A 267 -14.57 7.86 4.19
CA ARG A 267 -15.50 6.73 4.15
C ARG A 267 -15.52 6.02 5.49
N ILE A 268 -16.68 5.46 5.87
CA ILE A 268 -16.82 4.74 7.14
C ILE A 268 -16.02 3.44 7.05
N PRO A 269 -14.97 3.27 7.87
CA PRO A 269 -14.18 2.03 7.85
C PRO A 269 -14.78 0.99 8.80
N ILE A 270 -14.73 -0.28 8.38
CA ILE A 270 -15.08 -1.43 9.19
C ILE A 270 -13.90 -2.41 9.14
N ILE A 271 -13.01 -2.30 10.11
CA ILE A 271 -11.94 -3.29 10.27
C ILE A 271 -12.48 -4.44 11.11
N VAL A 272 -12.50 -5.63 10.52
CA VAL A 272 -13.09 -6.82 11.15
C VAL A 272 -12.21 -7.29 12.31
N GLY A 273 -12.67 -7.05 13.53
CA GLY A 273 -11.97 -7.37 14.78
C GLY A 273 -12.25 -8.78 15.34
N ASP A 274 -13.06 -9.58 14.63
CA ASP A 274 -13.42 -10.94 15.10
C ASP A 274 -12.22 -11.89 15.17
N TYR A 275 -11.19 -11.62 14.37
CA TYR A 275 -10.00 -12.46 14.25
C TYR A 275 -8.83 -12.00 15.13
N GLY A 276 -9.05 -10.99 15.99
CA GLY A 276 -8.03 -10.47 16.91
C GLY A 276 -7.09 -9.44 16.27
N ILE A 277 -6.17 -8.95 17.10
CA ILE A 277 -5.14 -7.97 16.68
C ILE A 277 -3.79 -8.68 16.78
N HIS A 278 -3.29 -9.16 15.67
CA HIS A 278 -1.99 -9.83 15.60
C HIS A 278 -1.43 -9.85 14.17
N ASP A 279 -0.13 -10.11 14.05
CA ASP A 279 0.63 -10.02 12.81
C ASP A 279 0.15 -11.00 11.74
N GLU A 280 -0.30 -12.22 12.12
CA GLU A 280 -0.79 -13.22 11.16
C GLU A 280 -2.01 -12.76 10.36
N GLN A 281 -2.78 -11.83 10.91
CA GLN A 281 -3.92 -11.20 10.25
C GLN A 281 -3.60 -9.82 9.68
N ASN A 282 -2.36 -9.34 9.84
CA ASN A 282 -1.92 -7.99 9.49
C ASN A 282 -2.78 -6.87 10.16
N THR A 283 -3.42 -7.16 11.29
CA THR A 283 -4.34 -6.24 11.97
C THR A 283 -3.64 -5.31 12.97
N THR A 284 -2.40 -5.60 13.34
CA THR A 284 -1.59 -4.77 14.26
C THR A 284 -1.44 -3.33 13.76
N GLY A 285 -1.33 -3.14 12.45
CA GLY A 285 -1.27 -1.83 11.81
C GLY A 285 -2.49 -0.95 12.04
N PHE A 286 -3.65 -1.54 12.34
CA PHE A 286 -4.91 -0.83 12.57
C PHE A 286 -5.20 -0.58 14.06
N PHE A 287 -4.31 -0.99 14.96
CA PHE A 287 -4.48 -0.70 16.37
C PHE A 287 -4.53 0.80 16.63
N GLY A 288 -5.58 1.27 17.31
CA GLY A 288 -5.82 2.69 17.58
C GLY A 288 -6.58 3.45 16.50
N CYS A 289 -6.91 2.81 15.35
CA CYS A 289 -7.69 3.45 14.28
C CYS A 289 -9.13 3.84 14.68
N GLY A 290 -9.66 3.28 15.75
CA GLY A 290 -11.04 3.52 16.23
C GLY A 290 -12.14 2.83 15.41
N ALA A 291 -11.78 2.05 14.38
CA ALA A 291 -12.71 1.46 13.42
C ALA A 291 -12.72 -0.09 13.45
N MET A 292 -12.17 -0.70 14.49
CA MET A 292 -12.21 -2.15 14.66
C MET A 292 -13.54 -2.58 15.29
N HIS A 293 -14.31 -3.38 14.55
CA HIS A 293 -15.65 -3.83 14.96
C HIS A 293 -15.76 -5.34 14.87
N ARG A 294 -16.47 -5.93 15.82
CA ARG A 294 -16.93 -7.32 15.66
C ARG A 294 -18.17 -7.33 14.76
N LEU A 295 -18.21 -8.19 13.76
CA LEU A 295 -19.33 -8.25 12.82
C LEU A 295 -20.69 -8.46 13.54
N ARG A 296 -20.70 -9.26 14.61
CA ARG A 296 -21.90 -9.47 15.44
C ARG A 296 -22.43 -8.21 16.15
N SER A 297 -21.59 -7.17 16.31
CA SER A 297 -22.01 -5.89 16.89
C SER A 297 -22.71 -4.99 15.87
N ILE A 298 -22.69 -5.35 14.60
CA ILE A 298 -23.36 -4.64 13.51
C ILE A 298 -24.58 -5.47 13.10
N PRO A 299 -25.78 -5.13 13.56
CA PRO A 299 -26.96 -5.98 13.36
C PRO A 299 -27.43 -6.02 11.90
N HIS A 300 -27.25 -4.95 11.15
CA HIS A 300 -27.65 -4.81 9.75
C HIS A 300 -26.91 -3.63 9.09
N LEU A 301 -26.98 -3.53 7.75
CA LEU A 301 -26.24 -2.52 6.99
C LEU A 301 -26.63 -1.08 7.34
N ASP A 302 -27.88 -0.80 7.69
CA ASP A 302 -28.29 0.57 8.05
C ASP A 302 -27.56 1.07 9.33
N ALA A 303 -27.20 0.15 10.23
CA ALA A 303 -26.42 0.51 11.43
C ALA A 303 -24.98 0.93 11.11
N VAL A 304 -24.49 0.66 9.90
CA VAL A 304 -23.16 1.06 9.46
C VAL A 304 -23.01 2.59 9.45
N SER A 305 -24.09 3.31 9.11
CA SER A 305 -24.07 4.78 9.10
C SER A 305 -23.85 5.42 10.50
N GLU A 306 -24.07 4.65 11.56
CA GLU A 306 -23.89 5.08 12.95
C GLU A 306 -22.49 4.77 13.50
N LEU A 307 -21.69 4.01 12.73
CA LEU A 307 -20.31 3.69 13.13
C LEU A 307 -19.41 4.91 13.10
N PRO A 308 -18.43 4.98 14.03
CA PRO A 308 -17.50 6.08 14.05
C PRO A 308 -16.60 6.08 12.82
N MET A 309 -16.22 7.28 12.40
CA MET A 309 -15.12 7.47 11.45
C MET A 309 -13.78 7.04 12.08
N ALA A 310 -12.78 6.82 11.25
CA ALA A 310 -11.44 6.55 11.75
C ALA A 310 -10.94 7.69 12.66
N ASN A 311 -10.16 7.33 13.68
CA ASN A 311 -9.51 8.30 14.55
C ASN A 311 -8.56 9.18 13.69
N GLN A 312 -8.90 10.47 13.56
CA GLN A 312 -8.17 11.38 12.68
C GLN A 312 -6.71 11.54 13.11
N ALA A 313 -6.44 11.67 14.41
CA ALA A 313 -5.08 11.83 14.91
C ALA A 313 -4.20 10.58 14.61
N TRP A 314 -4.79 9.38 14.70
CA TRP A 314 -4.13 8.15 14.29
C TRP A 314 -3.87 8.15 12.77
N LEU A 315 -4.88 8.47 11.98
CA LEU A 315 -4.81 8.47 10.51
C LEU A 315 -3.76 9.49 10.00
N ASP A 316 -3.72 10.67 10.59
CA ASP A 316 -2.72 11.70 10.30
C ASP A 316 -1.30 11.23 10.65
N GLY A 317 -1.16 10.60 11.82
CA GLY A 317 0.10 9.98 12.26
C GLY A 317 0.57 8.86 11.34
N MET A 318 -0.35 8.14 10.69
CA MET A 318 -0.05 7.10 9.71
C MET A 318 0.33 7.68 8.33
N GLY A 319 0.05 8.95 8.06
CA GLY A 319 0.50 9.64 6.85
C GLY A 319 -0.58 10.32 6.00
N ALA A 320 -1.85 10.24 6.40
CA ALA A 320 -2.95 10.80 5.60
C ALA A 320 -2.88 12.34 5.48
N ALA A 321 -2.37 13.02 6.51
CA ALA A 321 -2.22 14.48 6.49
C ALA A 321 -1.09 14.99 5.58
N ILE A 322 -0.22 14.11 5.06
CA ILE A 322 0.93 14.51 4.25
C ILE A 322 0.52 14.62 2.79
N ALA A 323 0.22 15.82 2.35
CA ALA A 323 -0.11 16.13 0.96
C ALA A 323 1.14 16.46 0.11
N ASP A 324 2.21 16.94 0.74
CA ASP A 324 3.44 17.43 0.12
C ASP A 324 4.52 16.33 -0.03
N GLY A 325 4.11 15.06 -0.10
CA GLY A 325 5.04 13.92 -0.21
C GLY A 325 6.06 14.03 -1.35
N PRO A 326 5.68 14.42 -2.60
CA PRO A 326 6.65 14.62 -3.69
C PRO A 326 7.69 15.70 -3.37
N ASP A 327 7.27 16.83 -2.79
CA ASP A 327 8.19 17.92 -2.42
C ASP A 327 9.18 17.49 -1.36
N ARG A 328 8.72 16.73 -0.35
CA ARG A 328 9.58 16.15 0.69
C ARG A 328 10.59 15.19 0.10
N LEU A 329 10.15 14.31 -0.82
CA LEU A 329 11.03 13.38 -1.50
C LEU A 329 12.13 14.12 -2.29
N LEU A 330 11.74 15.09 -3.13
CA LEU A 330 12.68 15.87 -3.92
C LEU A 330 13.67 16.65 -3.05
N SER A 331 13.18 17.29 -1.99
CA SER A 331 14.01 18.03 -1.04
C SER A 331 15.04 17.13 -0.37
N ALA A 332 14.62 15.94 0.07
CA ALA A 332 15.52 14.99 0.70
C ALA A 332 16.56 14.42 -0.28
N LEU A 333 16.14 14.07 -1.50
CA LEU A 333 17.07 13.58 -2.53
C LEU A 333 18.12 14.64 -2.93
N ASN A 334 17.74 15.91 -2.95
CA ASN A 334 18.67 17.01 -3.23
C ASN A 334 19.64 17.29 -2.07
N ALA A 335 19.25 16.95 -0.84
CA ALA A 335 20.09 17.13 0.35
C ALA A 335 21.13 16.01 0.54
N ILE A 336 20.94 14.85 -0.10
CA ILE A 336 21.88 13.73 -0.01
C ILE A 336 23.16 14.08 -0.81
N PRO A 337 24.35 14.04 -0.17
CA PRO A 337 25.60 14.23 -0.89
C PRO A 337 25.72 13.20 -2.01
N ARG A 338 25.98 13.66 -3.22
CA ARG A 338 26.21 12.74 -4.34
C ARG A 338 27.48 11.96 -4.06
N ARG A 339 27.38 10.63 -4.07
CA ARG A 339 28.57 9.76 -3.92
C ARG A 339 29.59 10.15 -4.96
N GLU A 340 30.77 10.58 -4.51
CA GLU A 340 31.93 10.76 -5.40
C GLU A 340 32.33 9.40 -5.97
N LYS A 341 33.01 9.40 -7.13
CA LYS A 341 33.56 8.15 -7.70
C LYS A 341 34.44 7.47 -6.65
N PRO A 342 34.27 6.13 -6.46
CA PRO A 342 35.19 5.38 -5.57
C PRO A 342 36.63 5.47 -6.02
#